data_fcf85693e69d5ea800d7358d7b085f34
#
_entry.id   fcf85693e69d5ea800d7358d7b085f34
#
_cell.length_a   1.000
_cell.length_b   1.000
_cell.length_c   1.000
_cell.angle_alpha   90.00
_cell.angle_beta   90.00
_cell.angle_gamma   90.00
#
_symmetry.space_group_name_H-M   'P 1'
#
loop_
_entity.id
_entity.type
_entity.pdbx_description
1 polymer ?
#
loop_
_entity_poly.entity_id
_entity_poly.type
_entity_poly.pdbx_seq_one_letter_code
_entity_poly.pdbx_strand_id
1 'polypeptide(L)'
;GSCVKIFIANLFNSVNLINLEKSWGDITRAVLVSSLFFAFIHFNPYWVIQIYLLGILLGYMAWRTGSVLPSIIFHISVNGSSLLFTTFNDFVEPILLWKGHINPILILSGILLFRLGLKNIQLNKGSI
;
A
#
# COMPACT_ATOMS: atom_id res chain seq x y z
N GLY A 1 3.72 -15.37 -12.88
CA GLY A 1 3.61 -14.17 -12.99
C GLY A 1 3.20 -13.00 -12.11
N SER A 2 2.16 -13.07 -11.28
CA SER A 2 1.68 -11.87 -10.54
C SER A 2 2.68 -11.37 -9.47
N CYS A 3 3.34 -12.26 -8.74
CA CYS A 3 4.31 -11.88 -7.72
C CYS A 3 5.53 -11.13 -8.29
N VAL A 4 6.00 -11.51 -9.47
CA VAL A 4 7.12 -10.83 -10.15
C VAL A 4 6.72 -9.40 -10.54
N LYS A 5 5.50 -9.21 -11.05
CA LYS A 5 4.99 -7.87 -11.39
C LYS A 5 4.89 -6.98 -10.15
N ILE A 6 4.40 -7.52 -9.04
CA ILE A 6 4.31 -6.81 -7.76
C ILE A 6 5.70 -6.40 -7.27
N PHE A 7 6.66 -7.31 -7.31
CA PHE A 7 8.03 -7.04 -6.91
C PHE A 7 8.67 -5.94 -7.77
N ILE A 8 8.55 -6.05 -9.10
CA ILE A 8 9.08 -5.06 -10.04
C ILE A 8 8.42 -3.68 -9.82
N ALA A 9 7.09 -3.64 -9.65
CA ALA A 9 6.38 -2.39 -9.41
C ALA A 9 6.83 -1.69 -8.13
N ASN A 10 7.02 -2.44 -7.03
CA ASN A 10 7.52 -1.87 -5.77
C ASN A 10 8.98 -1.42 -5.87
N LEU A 11 9.83 -2.21 -6.53
CA LEU A 11 11.22 -1.84 -6.76
C LEU A 11 11.31 -0.56 -7.60
N PHE A 12 10.52 -0.49 -8.67
CA PHE A 12 10.45 0.69 -9.53
C PHE A 12 10.00 1.94 -8.76
N ASN A 13 8.95 1.82 -7.95
CA ASN A 13 8.48 2.91 -7.10
C ASN A 13 9.57 3.38 -6.12
N SER A 14 10.27 2.45 -5.49
CA SER A 14 11.31 2.77 -4.50
C SER A 14 12.56 3.38 -5.14
N VAL A 15 12.98 2.90 -6.32
CA VAL A 15 14.11 3.48 -7.05
C VAL A 15 13.79 4.89 -7.50
N ASN A 16 12.59 5.13 -8.03
CA ASN A 16 12.15 6.47 -8.39
C ASN A 16 12.08 7.40 -7.18
N LEU A 17 11.53 6.91 -6.07
CA LEU A 17 11.45 7.67 -4.82
C LEU A 17 12.82 8.15 -4.36
N ILE A 18 13.82 7.26 -4.29
CA ILE A 18 15.18 7.59 -3.86
C ILE A 18 15.83 8.60 -4.82
N ASN A 19 15.69 8.42 -6.12
CA ASN A 19 16.26 9.31 -7.10
C ASN A 19 15.62 10.70 -7.06
N LEU A 20 14.31 10.78 -6.93
CA LEU A 20 13.58 12.03 -6.84
C LEU A 20 13.84 12.76 -5.51
N GLU A 21 13.95 12.04 -4.40
CA GLU A 21 14.32 12.61 -3.10
C GLU A 21 15.71 13.25 -3.15
N LYS A 22 16.69 12.54 -3.72
CA LYS A 22 18.06 13.05 -3.89
C LYS A 22 18.12 14.28 -4.80
N SER A 23 17.30 14.29 -5.86
CA SER A 23 17.29 15.38 -6.84
C SER A 23 16.59 16.63 -6.34
N TRP A 24 15.49 16.47 -5.61
CA TRP A 24 14.63 17.58 -5.21
C TRP A 24 14.78 18.02 -3.76
N GLY A 25 15.33 17.16 -2.91
CA GLY A 25 15.41 17.40 -1.48
C GLY A 25 14.03 17.46 -0.76
N ASP A 26 12.96 17.07 -1.45
CA ASP A 26 11.58 17.11 -0.95
C ASP A 26 10.94 15.73 -1.08
N ILE A 27 10.84 15.06 0.06
CA ILE A 27 10.26 13.72 0.13
C ILE A 27 8.79 13.67 -0.26
N THR A 28 8.03 14.72 0.05
CA THR A 28 6.59 14.74 -0.27
C THR A 28 6.37 14.73 -1.77
N ARG A 29 7.10 15.57 -2.49
CA ARG A 29 7.06 15.59 -3.96
C ARG A 29 7.55 14.27 -4.55
N ALA A 30 8.63 13.72 -4.00
CA ALA A 30 9.18 12.46 -4.46
C ALA A 30 8.16 11.31 -4.30
N VAL A 31 7.48 11.21 -3.16
CA VAL A 31 6.42 10.21 -2.92
C VAL A 31 5.26 10.39 -3.88
N LEU A 32 4.76 11.61 -4.06
CA LEU A 32 3.61 11.87 -4.94
C LEU A 32 3.92 11.52 -6.40
N VAL A 33 5.07 11.91 -6.90
CA VAL A 33 5.44 11.66 -8.31
C VAL A 33 5.79 10.19 -8.55
N SER A 34 6.53 9.54 -7.64
CA SER A 34 6.81 8.10 -7.78
C SER A 34 5.53 7.26 -7.74
N SER A 35 4.56 7.65 -6.91
CA SER A 35 3.25 7.01 -6.84
C SER A 35 2.41 7.19 -8.10
N LEU A 36 2.56 8.32 -8.77
CA LEU A 36 1.92 8.57 -10.05
C LEU A 36 2.45 7.62 -11.14
N PHE A 37 3.77 7.46 -11.23
CA PHE A 37 4.38 6.47 -12.11
C PHE A 37 3.94 5.05 -11.77
N PHE A 38 3.87 4.72 -10.48
CA PHE A 38 3.36 3.43 -10.01
C PHE A 38 1.93 3.17 -10.50
N ALA A 39 1.05 4.17 -10.44
CA ALA A 39 -0.32 4.06 -10.93
C ALA A 39 -0.38 3.88 -12.45
N PHE A 40 0.43 4.61 -13.21
CA PHE A 40 0.48 4.48 -14.66
C PHE A 40 0.93 3.11 -15.15
N ILE A 41 1.90 2.49 -14.50
CA ILE A 41 2.40 1.14 -14.86
C ILE A 41 1.29 0.08 -14.77
N HIS A 42 0.27 0.29 -13.96
CA HIS A 42 -0.85 -0.64 -13.82
C HIS A 42 -1.84 -0.60 -14.99
N PHE A 43 -1.77 0.41 -15.85
CA PHE A 43 -2.60 0.56 -17.07
C PHE A 43 -4.10 0.32 -16.86
N ASN A 44 -4.62 0.68 -15.70
CA ASN A 44 -6.03 0.51 -15.37
C ASN A 44 -6.69 1.86 -15.03
N PRO A 45 -7.40 2.47 -15.97
CA PRO A 45 -7.98 3.80 -15.78
C PRO A 45 -9.09 3.83 -14.72
N TYR A 46 -9.78 2.71 -14.51
CA TYR A 46 -10.88 2.64 -13.54
C TYR A 46 -10.39 2.68 -12.09
N TRP A 47 -9.21 2.13 -11.81
CA TRP A 47 -8.64 2.00 -10.47
C TRP A 47 -7.44 2.91 -10.23
N VAL A 48 -7.14 3.82 -11.17
CA VAL A 48 -5.93 4.67 -11.11
C VAL A 48 -5.83 5.47 -9.81
N ILE A 49 -6.94 6.00 -9.32
CA ILE A 49 -6.96 6.79 -8.07
C ILE A 49 -6.61 5.91 -6.87
N GLN A 50 -7.22 4.71 -6.77
CA GLN A 50 -6.93 3.77 -5.67
C GLN A 50 -5.49 3.27 -5.72
N ILE A 51 -5.00 2.95 -6.93
CA ILE A 51 -3.62 2.50 -7.14
C ILE A 51 -2.63 3.63 -6.80
N TYR A 52 -2.97 4.87 -7.13
CA TYR A 52 -2.19 6.04 -6.77
C TYR A 52 -2.10 6.23 -5.25
N LEU A 53 -3.22 6.18 -4.54
CA LEU A 53 -3.27 6.25 -3.08
C LEU A 53 -2.49 5.10 -2.42
N LEU A 54 -2.61 3.89 -2.95
CA LEU A 54 -1.79 2.76 -2.53
C LEU A 54 -0.31 3.03 -2.75
N GLY A 55 0.07 3.58 -3.89
CA GLY A 55 1.45 3.96 -4.21
C GLY A 55 2.03 4.96 -3.21
N ILE A 56 1.23 5.98 -2.80
CA ILE A 56 1.63 6.95 -1.77
C ILE A 56 1.92 6.24 -0.44
N LEU A 57 1.03 5.33 -0.02
CA LEU A 57 1.20 4.57 1.20
C LEU A 57 2.46 3.69 1.16
N LEU A 58 2.67 2.98 0.05
CA LEU A 58 3.84 2.13 -0.15
C LEU A 58 5.15 2.94 -0.17
N GLY A 59 5.15 4.08 -0.86
CA GLY A 59 6.29 5.00 -0.89
C GLY A 59 6.60 5.57 0.50
N TYR A 60 5.59 6.00 1.23
CA TYR A 60 5.74 6.47 2.60
C TYR A 60 6.30 5.39 3.53
N MET A 61 5.79 4.15 3.44
CA MET A 61 6.29 3.03 4.25
C MET A 61 7.76 2.74 3.92
N ALA A 62 8.13 2.69 2.64
CA ALA A 62 9.51 2.45 2.22
C ALA A 62 10.46 3.54 2.74
N TRP A 63 10.05 4.80 2.63
CA TRP A 63 10.83 5.91 3.14
C TRP A 63 10.99 5.87 4.67
N ARG A 64 9.88 5.63 5.39
CA ARG A 64 9.89 5.61 6.86
C ARG A 64 10.71 4.48 7.47
N THR A 65 10.69 3.33 6.83
CA THR A 65 11.39 2.12 7.31
C THR A 65 12.79 1.99 6.74
N GLY A 66 13.13 2.75 5.71
CA GLY A 66 14.38 2.60 4.97
C GLY A 66 14.49 1.25 4.24
N SER A 67 13.37 0.54 4.06
CA SER A 67 13.30 -0.78 3.45
C SER A 67 12.08 -0.93 2.56
N VAL A 68 12.24 -1.64 1.45
CA VAL A 68 11.13 -1.98 0.53
C VAL A 68 10.28 -3.16 1.02
N LEU A 69 10.82 -3.97 1.92
CA LEU A 69 10.16 -5.20 2.40
C LEU A 69 8.76 -4.96 2.98
N PRO A 70 8.54 -4.01 3.89
CA PRO A 70 7.21 -3.72 4.42
C PRO A 70 6.20 -3.36 3.33
N SER A 71 6.64 -2.57 2.34
CA SER A 71 5.81 -2.17 1.19
C SER A 71 5.43 -3.36 0.33
N ILE A 72 6.36 -4.29 0.07
CA ILE A 72 6.12 -5.51 -0.70
C ILE A 72 5.12 -6.40 0.04
N ILE A 73 5.33 -6.64 1.33
CA ILE A 73 4.44 -7.48 2.16
C ILE A 73 3.03 -6.88 2.18
N PHE A 74 2.91 -5.58 2.39
CA PHE A 74 1.62 -4.90 2.40
C PHE A 74 0.92 -5.01 1.03
N HIS A 75 1.63 -4.78 -0.07
CA HIS A 75 1.09 -4.89 -1.42
C HIS A 75 0.63 -6.31 -1.75
N ILE A 76 1.40 -7.33 -1.37
CA ILE A 76 1.01 -8.75 -1.52
C ILE A 76 -0.24 -9.04 -0.70
N SER A 77 -0.33 -8.53 0.52
CA SER A 77 -1.50 -8.72 1.39
C SER A 77 -2.76 -8.11 0.81
N VAL A 78 -2.68 -6.89 0.26
CA VAL A 78 -3.82 -6.23 -0.41
C VAL A 78 -4.28 -7.01 -1.64
N ASN A 79 -3.35 -7.42 -2.51
CA ASN A 79 -3.70 -8.20 -3.69
C ASN A 79 -4.17 -9.63 -3.34
N GLY A 80 -3.56 -10.25 -2.33
CA GLY A 80 -3.95 -11.57 -1.85
C GLY A 80 -5.34 -11.58 -1.22
N SER A 81 -5.69 -10.54 -0.46
CA SER A 81 -7.04 -10.40 0.10
C SER A 81 -8.09 -10.25 -1.00
N SER A 82 -7.80 -9.50 -2.05
CA SER A 82 -8.70 -9.37 -3.20
C SER A 82 -8.92 -10.71 -3.92
N LEU A 83 -7.84 -11.49 -4.10
CA LEU A 83 -7.93 -12.83 -4.69
C LEU A 83 -8.73 -13.79 -3.79
N LEU A 84 -8.48 -13.75 -2.49
CA LEU A 84 -9.22 -14.56 -1.51
C LEU A 84 -10.71 -14.26 -1.56
N PHE A 85 -11.06 -12.98 -1.66
CA PHE A 85 -12.42 -12.52 -1.77
C PHE A 85 -13.13 -13.07 -3.02
N THR A 86 -12.49 -13.00 -4.17
CA THR A 86 -13.07 -13.48 -5.42
C THR A 86 -13.19 -15.00 -5.47
N THR A 87 -12.28 -15.72 -4.79
CA THR A 87 -12.27 -17.19 -4.80
C THR A 87 -13.23 -17.80 -3.78
N PHE A 88 -13.37 -17.15 -2.61
CA PHE A 88 -14.17 -17.65 -1.50
C PHE A 88 -15.33 -16.72 -1.13
N ASN A 89 -15.94 -16.11 -2.15
CA ASN A 89 -16.96 -15.08 -1.97
C ASN A 89 -18.10 -15.57 -1.04
N ASP A 90 -18.64 -16.76 -1.30
CA ASP A 90 -19.76 -17.31 -0.54
C ASP A 90 -19.46 -17.53 0.95
N PHE A 91 -18.20 -17.78 1.29
CA PHE A 91 -17.75 -17.97 2.66
C PHE A 91 -17.38 -16.66 3.35
N VAL A 92 -16.79 -15.74 2.62
CA VAL A 92 -16.22 -14.50 3.15
C VAL A 92 -17.27 -13.37 3.20
N GLU A 93 -18.21 -13.36 2.26
CA GLU A 93 -19.27 -12.36 2.19
C GLU A 93 -20.06 -12.19 3.48
N PRO A 94 -20.57 -13.26 4.14
CA PRO A 94 -21.33 -13.11 5.38
C PRO A 94 -20.54 -12.49 6.54
N ILE A 95 -19.21 -12.66 6.54
CA ILE A 95 -18.32 -12.13 7.56
C ILE A 95 -18.03 -10.65 7.32
N LEU A 96 -17.89 -10.28 6.06
CA LEU A 96 -17.44 -8.95 5.65
C LEU A 96 -18.59 -7.99 5.39
N LEU A 97 -19.74 -8.50 4.98
CA LEU A 97 -20.93 -7.69 4.71
C LEU A 97 -21.98 -7.87 5.81
N TRP A 98 -22.44 -6.76 6.30
CA TRP A 98 -23.60 -6.71 7.18
C TRP A 98 -24.69 -5.87 6.49
N LYS A 99 -25.83 -6.49 6.20
CA LYS A 99 -26.96 -5.86 5.49
C LYS A 99 -26.57 -5.19 4.16
N GLY A 100 -25.68 -5.82 3.38
CA GLY A 100 -25.23 -5.30 2.09
C GLY A 100 -24.16 -4.19 2.17
N HIS A 101 -23.67 -3.87 3.37
CA HIS A 101 -22.59 -2.90 3.59
C HIS A 101 -21.41 -3.56 4.29
N ILE A 102 -20.23 -2.98 4.13
CA ILE A 102 -19.03 -3.46 4.84
C ILE A 102 -19.28 -3.41 6.34
N ASN A 103 -18.97 -4.50 7.03
CA ASN A 103 -19.15 -4.61 8.47
C ASN A 103 -18.38 -3.48 9.19
N PRO A 104 -19.06 -2.59 9.93
CA PRO A 104 -18.42 -1.45 10.58
C PRO A 104 -17.36 -1.85 11.61
N ILE A 105 -17.47 -3.04 12.21
CA ILE A 105 -16.45 -3.57 13.13
C ILE A 105 -15.12 -3.79 12.41
N LEU A 106 -15.17 -4.26 11.16
CA LEU A 106 -13.97 -4.46 10.34
C LEU A 106 -13.31 -3.12 9.97
N ILE A 107 -14.11 -2.12 9.66
CA ILE A 107 -13.61 -0.78 9.36
C ILE A 107 -12.91 -0.20 10.60
N LEU A 108 -13.57 -0.27 11.75
CA LEU A 108 -13.01 0.25 13.02
C LEU A 108 -11.74 -0.49 13.43
N SER A 109 -11.72 -1.83 13.31
CA SER A 109 -10.54 -2.63 13.61
C SER A 109 -9.39 -2.33 12.65
N GLY A 110 -9.67 -2.16 11.37
CA GLY A 110 -8.69 -1.77 10.36
C GLY A 110 -8.06 -0.40 10.65
N ILE A 111 -8.89 0.60 10.98
CA ILE A 111 -8.42 1.93 11.36
C ILE A 111 -7.55 1.87 12.63
N LEU A 112 -7.97 1.10 13.63
CA LEU A 112 -7.23 0.94 14.88
C LEU A 112 -5.86 0.29 14.63
N LEU A 113 -5.82 -0.82 13.89
CA LEU A 113 -4.58 -1.52 13.55
C LEU A 113 -3.63 -0.63 12.72
N PHE A 114 -4.19 0.12 11.79
CA PHE A 114 -3.42 1.08 10.99
C PHE A 114 -2.77 2.15 11.87
N ARG A 115 -3.54 2.76 12.78
CA ARG A 115 -3.02 3.76 13.73
C ARG A 115 -1.95 3.20 14.66
N LEU A 116 -2.15 1.98 15.18
CA LEU A 116 -1.16 1.30 16.02
C LEU A 116 0.13 1.00 15.24
N GLY A 117 -0.01 0.55 13.99
CA GLY A 117 1.14 0.33 13.10
C GLY A 117 1.94 1.60 12.85
N LEU A 118 1.27 2.71 12.54
CA LEU A 118 1.93 4.01 12.35
C LEU A 118 2.63 4.48 13.63
N LYS A 119 2.01 4.33 14.80
CA LYS A 119 2.61 4.69 16.09
C LYS A 119 3.89 3.89 16.36
N ASN A 120 3.88 2.59 16.10
CA ASN A 120 5.06 1.75 16.30
C ASN A 120 6.22 2.14 15.36
N ILE A 121 5.93 2.50 14.11
CA ILE A 121 6.93 3.01 13.17
C ILE A 121 7.54 4.32 13.67
N GLN A 122 6.74 5.19 14.31
CA GLN A 122 7.23 6.45 14.86
C GLN A 122 8.12 6.25 16.11
N LEU A 123 7.75 5.33 16.98
CA LEU A 123 8.51 5.04 18.22
C LEU A 123 9.88 4.44 17.91
N ASN A 124 9.99 3.55 16.94
CA ASN A 124 11.27 2.96 16.54
C ASN A 124 12.26 3.95 15.92
N LYS A 125 11.81 5.10 15.46
CA LYS A 125 12.69 6.13 14.89
C LYS A 125 13.32 7.02 15.96
N GLY A 126 12.80 7.03 17.18
CA GLY A 126 13.33 7.78 18.33
C GLY A 126 14.43 7.04 19.10
N SER A 127 14.75 5.79 18.75
CA SER A 127 15.73 4.94 19.44
C SER A 127 17.01 4.69 18.62
N ILE A 128 17.17 5.39 17.53
CA ILE A 128 18.39 5.47 16.74
C ILE A 128 18.87 6.93 16.77
#